data_7fae35992b508e134f7af02273dbc5dc
#
_entry.id   7fae35992b508e134f7af02273dbc5dc
#
_cell.length_a   1.000
_cell.length_b   1.000
_cell.length_c   1.000
_cell.angle_alpha   90.00
_cell.angle_beta   90.00
_cell.angle_gamma   90.00
#
_symmetry.space_group_name_H-M   'P 1'
#
loop_
_entity.id
_entity.type
_entity.pdbx_description
1 polymer ?
#
loop_
_entity_poly.entity_id
_entity_poly.type
_entity_poly.pdbx_seq_one_letter_code
_entity_poly.pdbx_strand_id
1 'polypeptide(L)'
;MSEENNKIPLPGQPEPTPDFLKGDDWFGTNVDNDFLDFDKPYRPPRYTMERDGVPFADVGEIHIISGKPGNGKTGLMAQLIAATLGGRFGNTITRKVGHKINGQEGFYEIPTRILYVDTEQGEDDTIGFKNRVLSMSGVPKDEAKEHFFILRLRDTELASDRWKKILKAIWQVRPTDIFLDGMLDIVEDYNDQKECQPIIRKCMMLATYYDTSLWAVLHENPMVDKLVGTLGSITQRKVSEIFSVIKVKQADLKPNEQRPELPDIYFRVKQNKARGKDVADWLFQYVTNAGGWGEPKEIDDSGANIIDSKEMAFIKEADERLKAFNWTTAGATYTELERYLRKSVSGRRAGDLINIAAEKGIIYKSDKKKYHYNGLKELPKDNTQDLPFDKPSGEEPNF
;
A
#
# COMPACT_ATOMS: atom_id res chain seq x y z
N MET A 1 9.03 -57.70 -25.80
CA MET A 1 8.39 -56.56 -25.10
C MET A 1 9.02 -56.50 -23.72
N SER A 2 9.90 -55.59 -23.53
CA SER A 2 10.79 -55.48 -22.36
C SER A 2 10.06 -54.97 -21.13
N GLU A 3 10.14 -55.74 -20.05
CA GLU A 3 9.71 -55.40 -18.69
C GLU A 3 10.72 -54.40 -18.03
N GLU A 4 10.93 -53.27 -18.66
CA GLU A 4 11.70 -52.16 -18.08
C GLU A 4 10.81 -50.95 -18.01
N ASN A 5 10.13 -50.66 -16.91
CA ASN A 5 9.76 -49.30 -16.56
C ASN A 5 8.72 -49.22 -15.44
N ASN A 6 8.92 -49.93 -14.32
CA ASN A 6 8.16 -49.64 -13.10
C ASN A 6 9.00 -49.93 -11.83
N LYS A 7 10.26 -49.41 -11.84
CA LYS A 7 11.00 -49.35 -10.56
C LYS A 7 10.75 -47.98 -9.93
N ILE A 8 9.93 -48.02 -8.88
CA ILE A 8 9.83 -46.87 -7.96
C ILE A 8 11.26 -46.56 -7.47
N PRO A 9 11.77 -45.35 -7.66
CA PRO A 9 13.11 -44.98 -7.18
C PRO A 9 13.19 -45.22 -5.67
N LEU A 10 14.35 -45.72 -5.25
CA LEU A 10 14.62 -45.88 -3.82
C LEU A 10 14.79 -44.50 -3.19
N PRO A 11 14.39 -44.28 -1.92
CA PRO A 11 14.59 -43.02 -1.22
C PRO A 11 16.07 -42.58 -1.31
N GLY A 12 16.32 -41.40 -1.89
CA GLY A 12 17.65 -40.84 -2.09
C GLY A 12 18.22 -41.01 -3.50
N GLN A 13 17.53 -41.64 -4.44
CA GLN A 13 17.89 -41.57 -5.87
C GLN A 13 17.07 -40.48 -6.56
N PRO A 14 17.70 -39.62 -7.37
CA PRO A 14 16.97 -38.65 -8.14
C PRO A 14 16.07 -39.34 -9.16
N GLU A 15 14.80 -38.94 -9.20
CA GLU A 15 13.87 -39.39 -10.22
C GLU A 15 14.38 -39.05 -11.62
N PRO A 16 14.13 -39.88 -12.64
CA PRO A 16 14.54 -39.58 -13.99
C PRO A 16 13.84 -38.30 -14.47
N THR A 17 14.62 -37.33 -14.98
CA THR A 17 14.11 -36.05 -15.48
C THR A 17 13.07 -36.29 -16.58
N PRO A 18 11.82 -35.79 -16.41
CA PRO A 18 10.83 -35.87 -17.47
C PRO A 18 11.32 -35.24 -18.78
N ASP A 19 10.94 -35.83 -19.92
CA ASP A 19 11.45 -35.40 -21.23
C ASP A 19 11.18 -33.92 -21.55
N PHE A 20 10.11 -33.32 -21.03
CA PHE A 20 9.77 -31.90 -21.20
C PHE A 20 10.69 -30.94 -20.43
N LEU A 21 11.50 -31.46 -19.50
CA LEU A 21 12.50 -30.69 -18.74
C LEU A 21 13.93 -30.92 -19.26
N LYS A 22 14.11 -31.81 -20.24
CA LYS A 22 15.43 -32.04 -20.87
C LYS A 22 15.77 -30.83 -21.74
N GLY A 23 16.77 -30.06 -21.33
CA GLY A 23 17.23 -28.85 -22.01
C GLY A 23 17.31 -27.61 -21.12
N ASP A 24 16.65 -27.61 -19.97
CA ASP A 24 16.80 -26.58 -18.96
C ASP A 24 17.88 -27.01 -17.95
N ASP A 25 18.86 -26.15 -17.71
CA ASP A 25 19.94 -26.41 -16.73
C ASP A 25 19.42 -26.15 -15.29
N TRP A 26 18.36 -26.84 -14.91
CA TRP A 26 17.78 -26.75 -13.58
C TRP A 26 18.41 -27.75 -12.58
N PHE A 27 19.12 -28.78 -13.09
CA PHE A 27 19.77 -29.81 -12.25
C PHE A 27 20.87 -29.24 -11.34
N GLY A 28 21.52 -28.15 -11.75
CA GLY A 28 22.51 -27.44 -10.93
C GLY A 28 21.93 -26.45 -9.95
N THR A 29 20.60 -26.25 -9.94
CA THR A 29 19.93 -25.29 -9.06
C THR A 29 19.84 -25.86 -7.65
N ASN A 30 20.44 -25.16 -6.67
CA ASN A 30 20.30 -25.52 -5.27
C ASN A 30 19.03 -24.89 -4.72
N VAL A 31 18.14 -25.72 -4.18
CA VAL A 31 16.86 -25.33 -3.57
C VAL A 31 16.79 -25.64 -2.07
N ASP A 32 17.88 -26.11 -1.47
CA ASP A 32 17.89 -26.57 -0.07
C ASP A 32 17.44 -25.47 0.91
N ASN A 33 17.76 -24.22 0.62
CA ASN A 33 17.38 -23.06 1.42
C ASN A 33 15.99 -22.48 1.08
N ASP A 34 15.35 -22.99 0.03
CA ASP A 34 14.06 -22.50 -0.45
C ASP A 34 12.89 -23.29 0.14
N PHE A 35 13.17 -24.47 0.72
CA PHE A 35 12.16 -25.21 1.45
C PHE A 35 11.80 -24.51 2.76
N LEU A 36 10.49 -24.45 3.02
CA LEU A 36 10.02 -23.93 4.31
C LEU A 36 10.43 -24.90 5.42
N ASP A 37 11.15 -24.38 6.40
CA ASP A 37 11.41 -25.08 7.66
C ASP A 37 10.11 -25.10 8.48
N PHE A 38 9.53 -26.32 8.66
CA PHE A 38 8.30 -26.50 9.40
C PHE A 38 8.42 -26.20 10.90
N ASP A 39 9.63 -26.27 11.44
CA ASP A 39 9.91 -25.96 12.84
C ASP A 39 10.15 -24.47 13.07
N LYS A 40 10.20 -23.68 12.00
CA LYS A 40 10.41 -22.23 12.11
C LYS A 40 9.18 -21.57 12.73
N PRO A 41 9.33 -20.88 13.87
CA PRO A 41 8.20 -20.25 14.53
C PRO A 41 7.58 -19.15 13.66
N TYR A 42 6.25 -19.04 13.69
CA TYR A 42 5.54 -17.94 13.05
C TYR A 42 6.00 -16.61 13.64
N ARG A 43 6.34 -15.68 12.77
CA ARG A 43 6.64 -14.29 13.11
C ARG A 43 5.53 -13.40 12.56
N PRO A 44 4.85 -12.62 13.40
CA PRO A 44 3.83 -11.68 12.91
C PRO A 44 4.46 -10.64 11.98
N PRO A 45 3.69 -10.10 11.02
CA PRO A 45 4.17 -9.01 10.17
C PRO A 45 4.66 -7.83 11.01
N ARG A 46 5.76 -7.24 10.57
CA ARG A 46 6.33 -6.02 11.18
C ARG A 46 5.97 -4.84 10.31
N TYR A 47 5.53 -3.78 10.92
CA TYR A 47 5.13 -2.56 10.25
C TYR A 47 6.03 -1.41 10.67
N THR A 48 6.31 -0.50 9.75
CA THR A 48 7.15 0.67 10.05
C THR A 48 6.34 1.89 10.47
N MET A 49 5.04 1.89 10.18
CA MET A 49 4.15 3.01 10.48
C MET A 49 2.81 2.52 11.01
N GLU A 50 2.11 3.41 11.68
CA GLU A 50 0.70 3.27 12.01
C GLU A 50 -0.04 4.60 11.84
N ARG A 51 -1.33 4.51 11.55
CA ARG A 51 -2.24 5.63 11.54
C ARG A 51 -3.44 5.31 12.43
N ASP A 52 -3.69 6.16 13.42
CA ASP A 52 -4.79 5.97 14.37
C ASP A 52 -4.82 4.56 15.00
N GLY A 53 -3.65 4.01 15.30
CA GLY A 53 -3.48 2.65 15.84
C GLY A 53 -3.59 1.52 14.80
N VAL A 54 -3.83 1.83 13.52
CA VAL A 54 -3.84 0.84 12.44
C VAL A 54 -2.46 0.76 11.80
N PRO A 55 -1.75 -0.38 11.92
CA PRO A 55 -0.42 -0.54 11.35
C PRO A 55 -0.46 -0.68 9.84
N PHE A 56 0.54 -0.11 9.16
CA PHE A 56 0.77 -0.20 7.73
C PHE A 56 2.28 -0.11 7.41
N ALA A 57 2.65 -0.24 6.15
CA ALA A 57 4.03 -0.27 5.69
C ALA A 57 4.82 -1.48 6.23
N ASP A 58 4.51 -2.66 5.69
CA ASP A 58 5.17 -3.91 6.04
C ASP A 58 6.67 -3.85 5.77
N VAL A 59 7.46 -4.31 6.71
CA VAL A 59 8.90 -4.54 6.52
C VAL A 59 9.12 -5.72 5.59
N GLY A 60 10.04 -5.57 4.64
CA GLY A 60 10.32 -6.60 3.62
C GLY A 60 9.41 -6.52 2.40
N GLU A 61 8.58 -5.49 2.29
CA GLU A 61 7.59 -5.35 1.22
C GLU A 61 7.73 -4.01 0.47
N ILE A 62 7.00 -3.92 -0.65
CA ILE A 62 6.94 -2.73 -1.50
C ILE A 62 5.58 -2.05 -1.30
N HIS A 63 5.62 -0.73 -1.19
CA HIS A 63 4.47 0.16 -1.09
C HIS A 63 4.50 1.19 -2.19
N ILE A 64 3.36 1.56 -2.72
CA ILE A 64 3.24 2.50 -3.82
C ILE A 64 2.49 3.75 -3.40
N ILE A 65 3.05 4.88 -3.75
CA ILE A 65 2.36 6.17 -3.79
C ILE A 65 1.96 6.43 -5.22
N SER A 66 0.67 6.52 -5.48
CA SER A 66 0.14 6.75 -6.82
C SER A 66 -0.63 8.06 -6.92
N GLY A 67 -0.88 8.50 -8.13
CA GLY A 67 -1.68 9.69 -8.44
C GLY A 67 -1.30 10.32 -9.76
N LYS A 68 -2.19 11.14 -10.29
CA LYS A 68 -1.95 11.90 -11.53
C LYS A 68 -0.84 12.94 -11.32
N PRO A 69 -0.21 13.43 -12.40
CA PRO A 69 0.74 14.54 -12.28
C PRO A 69 0.12 15.75 -11.54
N GLY A 70 0.88 16.35 -10.63
CA GLY A 70 0.42 17.49 -9.84
C GLY A 70 -0.53 17.17 -8.68
N ASN A 71 -0.79 15.89 -8.39
CA ASN A 71 -1.69 15.46 -7.30
C ASN A 71 -1.02 15.41 -5.92
N GLY A 72 0.21 15.89 -5.75
CA GLY A 72 0.82 15.99 -4.42
C GLY A 72 1.47 14.70 -3.90
N LYS A 73 1.86 13.75 -4.79
CA LYS A 73 2.57 12.51 -4.40
C LYS A 73 3.82 12.79 -3.58
N THR A 74 4.65 13.73 -4.02
CA THR A 74 5.85 14.18 -3.30
C THR A 74 5.51 14.76 -1.92
N GLY A 75 4.31 15.34 -1.76
CA GLY A 75 3.81 15.81 -0.46
C GLY A 75 3.50 14.67 0.49
N LEU A 76 2.88 13.60 0.01
CA LEU A 76 2.67 12.39 0.81
C LEU A 76 4.01 11.75 1.16
N MET A 77 4.93 11.63 0.19
CA MET A 77 6.25 11.10 0.46
C MET A 77 6.99 11.90 1.54
N ALA A 78 6.91 13.23 1.50
CA ALA A 78 7.51 14.08 2.53
C ALA A 78 6.91 13.84 3.92
N GLN A 79 5.59 13.61 4.01
CA GLN A 79 4.91 13.26 5.28
C GLN A 79 5.44 11.94 5.85
N LEU A 80 5.53 10.90 5.01
CA LEU A 80 6.01 9.59 5.42
C LEU A 80 7.48 9.62 5.84
N ILE A 81 8.34 10.33 5.10
CA ILE A 81 9.74 10.50 5.47
C ILE A 81 9.87 11.32 6.77
N ALA A 82 9.09 12.38 6.93
CA ALA A 82 9.09 13.17 8.16
C ALA A 82 8.64 12.36 9.38
N ALA A 83 7.59 11.53 9.22
CA ALA A 83 7.15 10.60 10.26
C ALA A 83 8.22 9.56 10.59
N THR A 84 8.93 9.05 9.57
CA THR A 84 10.01 8.08 9.73
C THR A 84 11.20 8.70 10.48
N LEU A 85 11.56 9.94 10.17
CA LEU A 85 12.71 10.65 10.74
C LEU A 85 12.42 11.19 12.15
N GLY A 86 11.27 11.84 12.34
CA GLY A 86 10.87 12.53 13.57
C GLY A 86 9.95 11.73 14.48
N GLY A 87 9.62 10.47 14.13
CA GLY A 87 8.78 9.59 14.92
C GLY A 87 7.28 9.79 14.69
N ARG A 88 6.83 10.92 14.14
CA ARG A 88 5.42 11.19 13.83
C ARG A 88 5.27 12.29 12.78
N PHE A 89 4.13 12.30 12.11
CA PHE A 89 3.66 13.42 11.30
C PHE A 89 2.20 13.72 11.62
N GLY A 90 1.90 15.00 11.84
CA GLY A 90 0.56 15.42 12.25
C GLY A 90 0.12 14.77 13.56
N ASN A 91 -1.16 14.51 13.68
CA ASN A 91 -1.74 13.86 14.87
C ASN A 91 -1.94 12.35 14.69
N THR A 92 -1.91 11.85 13.47
CA THR A 92 -2.44 10.54 13.12
C THR A 92 -1.39 9.55 12.58
N ILE A 93 -0.31 10.02 11.92
CA ILE A 93 0.74 9.13 11.42
C ILE A 93 1.89 9.06 12.43
N THR A 94 2.18 7.86 12.90
CA THR A 94 3.24 7.61 13.86
C THR A 94 4.22 6.58 13.32
N ARG A 95 5.52 6.81 13.52
CA ARG A 95 6.54 5.80 13.28
C ARG A 95 6.34 4.67 14.27
N LYS A 96 6.15 3.47 13.78
CA LYS A 96 6.18 2.27 14.62
C LYS A 96 7.63 1.85 14.79
N VAL A 97 8.26 2.39 15.80
CA VAL A 97 9.69 2.16 16.05
C VAL A 97 9.91 0.72 16.40
N GLY A 98 10.73 0.18 15.65
CA GLY A 98 11.59 -0.95 15.72
C GLY A 98 11.48 -1.90 16.90
N HIS A 99 11.75 -3.14 16.62
CA HIS A 99 11.70 -4.23 17.58
C HIS A 99 12.93 -4.21 18.49
N LYS A 100 12.75 -4.33 19.79
CA LYS A 100 13.86 -4.65 20.71
C LYS A 100 14.04 -6.16 20.74
N ILE A 101 15.24 -6.68 20.47
CA ILE A 101 15.62 -8.03 20.86
C ILE A 101 16.53 -7.95 22.07
N ASN A 102 16.00 -8.32 23.20
CA ASN A 102 16.76 -8.75 24.37
C ASN A 102 15.95 -9.80 25.14
N GLY A 103 15.53 -10.88 24.46
CA GLY A 103 14.97 -12.04 25.14
C GLY A 103 13.65 -11.85 25.89
N GLN A 104 13.10 -10.65 25.90
CA GLN A 104 11.78 -10.30 26.40
C GLN A 104 11.03 -9.60 25.29
N GLU A 105 9.72 -9.79 25.21
CA GLU A 105 8.83 -9.10 24.28
C GLU A 105 9.26 -7.64 24.17
N GLY A 106 9.94 -7.30 23.08
CA GLY A 106 10.53 -6.01 22.96
C GLY A 106 10.95 -5.71 21.55
N PHE A 107 11.06 -4.47 21.30
CA PHE A 107 11.38 -3.88 20.02
C PHE A 107 12.89 -3.67 19.91
N TYR A 108 13.48 -3.91 18.73
CA TYR A 108 14.78 -3.34 18.40
C TYR A 108 14.62 -1.87 18.13
N GLU A 109 15.43 -1.07 18.76
CA GLU A 109 15.79 0.23 18.23
C GLU A 109 16.89 0.03 17.18
N ILE A 110 16.49 -0.29 15.95
CA ILE A 110 17.41 -0.13 14.84
C ILE A 110 17.46 1.37 14.57
N PRO A 111 18.63 2.00 14.54
CA PRO A 111 18.74 3.40 14.14
C PRO A 111 18.05 3.58 12.79
N THR A 112 17.09 4.47 12.72
CA THR A 112 16.41 4.80 11.46
C THR A 112 17.43 5.28 10.44
N ARG A 113 17.43 4.66 9.26
CA ARG A 113 18.24 5.08 8.11
C ARG A 113 17.34 5.15 6.90
N ILE A 114 17.12 6.34 6.41
CA ILE A 114 16.23 6.63 5.30
C ILE A 114 17.09 6.88 4.07
N LEU A 115 16.84 6.14 2.99
CA LEU A 115 17.41 6.44 1.67
C LEU A 115 16.29 7.00 0.79
N TYR A 116 16.36 8.29 0.48
CA TYR A 116 15.51 8.93 -0.53
C TYR A 116 16.25 8.99 -1.85
N VAL A 117 15.66 8.45 -2.89
CA VAL A 117 16.20 8.43 -4.26
C VAL A 117 15.32 9.33 -5.12
N ASP A 118 15.91 10.37 -5.67
CA ASP A 118 15.26 11.35 -6.54
C ASP A 118 15.77 11.20 -7.97
N THR A 119 14.88 10.82 -8.88
CA THR A 119 15.22 10.65 -10.29
C THR A 119 14.70 11.77 -11.19
N GLU A 120 13.81 12.62 -10.66
CA GLU A 120 13.06 13.59 -11.46
C GLU A 120 13.46 15.05 -11.20
N GLN A 121 13.74 15.42 -9.94
CA GLN A 121 13.85 16.82 -9.53
C GLN A 121 15.24 17.41 -9.77
N GLY A 122 15.26 18.73 -10.00
CA GLY A 122 16.48 19.52 -10.00
C GLY A 122 17.09 19.64 -8.59
N GLU A 123 18.34 20.10 -8.52
CA GLU A 123 19.03 20.21 -7.22
C GLU A 123 18.32 21.10 -6.23
N ASP A 124 17.86 22.27 -6.67
CA ASP A 124 17.17 23.23 -5.80
C ASP A 124 15.84 22.67 -5.28
N ASP A 125 15.10 21.94 -6.12
CA ASP A 125 13.85 21.29 -5.74
C ASP A 125 14.09 20.16 -4.72
N THR A 126 15.15 19.35 -4.92
CA THR A 126 15.57 18.31 -3.95
C THR A 126 16.02 18.94 -2.63
N ILE A 127 16.72 20.08 -2.66
CA ILE A 127 17.09 20.86 -1.46
C ILE A 127 15.83 21.38 -0.77
N GLY A 128 14.88 21.92 -1.53
CA GLY A 128 13.57 22.34 -1.03
C GLY A 128 12.81 21.20 -0.36
N PHE A 129 12.78 20.03 -1.01
CA PHE A 129 12.18 18.81 -0.46
C PHE A 129 12.84 18.40 0.87
N LYS A 130 14.16 18.34 0.93
CA LYS A 130 14.92 18.05 2.16
C LYS A 130 14.54 19.03 3.28
N ASN A 131 14.55 20.35 2.98
CA ASN A 131 14.24 21.36 3.98
C ASN A 131 12.80 21.22 4.51
N ARG A 132 11.86 20.85 3.64
CA ARG A 132 10.47 20.54 4.00
C ARG A 132 10.40 19.36 4.97
N VAL A 133 11.08 18.24 4.66
CA VAL A 133 11.14 17.08 5.54
C VAL A 133 11.72 17.42 6.91
N LEU A 134 12.83 18.18 6.95
CA LEU A 134 13.46 18.60 8.20
C LEU A 134 12.53 19.48 9.05
N SER A 135 11.86 20.45 8.41
CA SER A 135 10.88 21.30 9.09
C SER A 135 9.74 20.48 9.71
N MET A 136 9.18 19.56 8.93
CA MET A 136 8.05 18.73 9.36
C MET A 136 8.43 17.70 10.44
N SER A 137 9.62 17.13 10.37
CA SER A 137 10.11 16.15 11.35
C SER A 137 10.52 16.78 12.66
N GLY A 138 10.88 18.07 12.66
CA GLY A 138 11.44 18.76 13.82
C GLY A 138 12.85 18.31 14.22
N VAL A 139 13.47 17.43 13.41
CA VAL A 139 14.82 16.91 13.69
C VAL A 139 15.88 17.91 13.26
N PRO A 140 16.84 18.28 14.12
CA PRO A 140 17.94 19.18 13.76
C PRO A 140 18.74 18.66 12.57
N LYS A 141 19.18 19.57 11.69
CA LYS A 141 19.91 19.22 10.47
C LYS A 141 21.14 18.34 10.71
N ASP A 142 21.87 18.59 11.80
CA ASP A 142 23.11 17.86 12.08
C ASP A 142 22.81 16.41 12.54
N GLU A 143 21.75 16.21 13.27
CA GLU A 143 21.25 14.88 13.64
C GLU A 143 20.67 14.15 12.40
N ALA A 144 19.89 14.84 11.60
CA ALA A 144 19.28 14.27 10.41
C ALA A 144 20.30 13.72 9.39
N LYS A 145 21.52 14.28 9.31
CA LYS A 145 22.59 13.79 8.41
C LYS A 145 22.99 12.35 8.67
N GLU A 146 22.85 11.87 9.89
CA GLU A 146 23.18 10.49 10.27
C GLU A 146 22.06 9.49 9.89
N HIS A 147 20.87 10.01 9.58
CA HIS A 147 19.66 9.20 9.41
C HIS A 147 18.97 9.38 8.07
N PHE A 148 19.19 10.48 7.37
CA PHE A 148 18.49 10.82 6.12
C PHE A 148 19.47 11.06 4.98
N PHE A 149 19.55 10.10 4.07
CA PHE A 149 20.45 10.08 2.93
C PHE A 149 19.66 10.35 1.64
N ILE A 150 20.17 11.24 0.80
CA ILE A 150 19.51 11.65 -0.44
C ILE A 150 20.42 11.33 -1.62
N LEU A 151 19.92 10.49 -2.53
CA LEU A 151 20.60 10.11 -3.76
C LEU A 151 19.92 10.78 -4.96
N ARG A 152 20.61 11.71 -5.61
CA ARG A 152 20.11 12.40 -6.80
C ARG A 152 20.58 11.69 -8.06
N LEU A 153 19.62 11.32 -8.93
CA LEU A 153 19.91 10.55 -10.15
C LEU A 153 19.35 11.20 -11.43
N ARG A 154 18.80 12.40 -11.36
CA ARG A 154 18.28 13.10 -12.54
C ARG A 154 19.29 13.19 -13.67
N ASP A 155 20.55 13.48 -13.35
CA ASP A 155 21.63 13.64 -14.32
C ASP A 155 22.25 12.31 -14.78
N THR A 156 21.68 11.18 -14.36
CA THR A 156 22.11 9.84 -14.80
C THR A 156 21.25 9.43 -15.99
N GLU A 157 21.85 9.27 -17.15
CA GLU A 157 21.14 9.05 -18.41
C GLU A 157 20.42 7.69 -18.45
N LEU A 158 21.16 6.60 -18.25
CA LEU A 158 20.65 5.24 -18.43
C LEU A 158 19.94 4.72 -17.17
N ALA A 159 18.79 4.10 -17.34
CA ALA A 159 18.06 3.43 -16.24
C ALA A 159 18.92 2.34 -15.58
N SER A 160 19.71 1.60 -16.36
CA SER A 160 20.64 0.59 -15.85
C SER A 160 21.72 1.17 -14.91
N ASP A 161 22.19 2.39 -15.16
CA ASP A 161 23.19 3.05 -14.33
C ASP A 161 22.55 3.68 -13.09
N ARG A 162 21.33 4.21 -13.21
CA ARG A 162 20.51 4.60 -12.05
C ARG A 162 20.36 3.42 -11.10
N TRP A 163 19.97 2.26 -11.64
CA TRP A 163 19.81 1.05 -10.84
C TRP A 163 21.09 0.63 -10.12
N LYS A 164 22.25 0.63 -10.79
CA LYS A 164 23.56 0.31 -10.18
C LYS A 164 23.89 1.28 -9.03
N LYS A 165 23.63 2.59 -9.21
CA LYS A 165 23.84 3.61 -8.17
C LYS A 165 22.93 3.39 -6.98
N ILE A 166 21.65 3.04 -7.21
CA ILE A 166 20.69 2.70 -6.16
C ILE A 166 21.18 1.50 -5.35
N LEU A 167 21.58 0.41 -6.02
CA LEU A 167 22.11 -0.78 -5.35
C LEU A 167 23.34 -0.45 -4.50
N LYS A 168 24.26 0.36 -5.02
CA LYS A 168 25.45 0.80 -4.27
C LYS A 168 25.09 1.63 -3.06
N ALA A 169 24.14 2.56 -3.19
CA ALA A 169 23.65 3.38 -2.08
C ALA A 169 22.97 2.52 -1.00
N ILE A 170 22.13 1.56 -1.38
CA ILE A 170 21.50 0.62 -0.44
C ILE A 170 22.57 -0.17 0.33
N TRP A 171 23.60 -0.65 -0.38
CA TRP A 171 24.70 -1.38 0.26
C TRP A 171 25.49 -0.52 1.23
N GLN A 172 25.73 0.75 0.93
CA GLN A 172 26.45 1.69 1.78
C GLN A 172 25.65 2.15 3.00
N VAL A 173 24.39 2.51 2.77
CA VAL A 173 23.51 3.11 3.80
C VAL A 173 22.88 2.06 4.70
N ARG A 174 22.58 0.85 4.15
CA ARG A 174 21.79 -0.18 4.86
C ARG A 174 20.48 0.40 5.40
N PRO A 175 19.62 0.94 4.52
CA PRO A 175 18.45 1.67 4.94
C PRO A 175 17.40 0.77 5.60
N THR A 176 16.73 1.30 6.62
CA THR A 176 15.51 0.70 7.19
C THR A 176 14.29 1.03 6.34
N ASP A 177 14.37 2.14 5.60
CA ASP A 177 13.30 2.62 4.72
C ASP A 177 13.91 3.21 3.45
N ILE A 178 13.39 2.80 2.31
CA ILE A 178 13.78 3.31 0.98
C ILE A 178 12.58 4.04 0.39
N PHE A 179 12.81 5.25 -0.09
CA PHE A 179 11.82 6.05 -0.79
C PHE A 179 12.34 6.39 -2.18
N LEU A 180 11.70 5.85 -3.22
CA LEU A 180 12.06 6.03 -4.62
C LEU A 180 11.04 6.96 -5.30
N ASP A 181 11.43 8.18 -5.59
CA ASP A 181 10.62 9.14 -6.34
C ASP A 181 11.01 9.05 -7.82
N GLY A 182 10.13 8.35 -8.59
CA GLY A 182 10.29 8.05 -10.00
C GLY A 182 10.59 6.58 -10.32
N MET A 183 9.66 5.65 -10.00
CA MET A 183 9.87 4.23 -10.33
C MET A 183 9.91 3.97 -11.85
N LEU A 184 9.31 4.85 -12.66
CA LEU A 184 9.36 4.74 -14.12
C LEU A 184 10.78 4.94 -14.67
N ASP A 185 11.60 5.73 -13.98
CA ASP A 185 12.93 6.13 -14.46
C ASP A 185 14.03 5.06 -14.24
N ILE A 186 13.69 3.96 -13.59
CA ILE A 186 14.61 2.83 -13.39
C ILE A 186 14.41 1.69 -14.39
N VAL A 187 13.56 1.91 -15.42
CA VAL A 187 13.37 1.07 -16.60
C VAL A 187 13.52 1.92 -17.85
N GLU A 188 14.02 1.37 -18.96
CA GLU A 188 14.11 2.11 -20.22
C GLU A 188 12.74 2.18 -20.91
N ASP A 189 11.98 1.07 -20.88
CA ASP A 189 10.61 1.03 -21.38
C ASP A 189 9.66 0.41 -20.32
N TYR A 190 8.86 1.26 -19.70
CA TYR A 190 7.87 0.85 -18.70
C TYR A 190 6.67 0.05 -19.30
N ASN A 191 6.61 -0.10 -20.61
CA ASN A 191 5.66 -0.97 -21.31
C ASN A 191 6.25 -2.33 -21.69
N ASP A 192 7.57 -2.48 -21.69
CA ASP A 192 8.20 -3.78 -21.93
C ASP A 192 8.14 -4.67 -20.68
N GLN A 193 7.41 -5.78 -20.80
CA GLN A 193 7.27 -6.76 -19.71
C GLN A 193 8.62 -7.40 -19.34
N LYS A 194 9.54 -7.57 -20.29
CA LYS A 194 10.85 -8.17 -20.04
C LYS A 194 11.75 -7.29 -19.19
N GLU A 195 11.56 -5.98 -19.22
CA GLU A 195 12.25 -5.03 -18.35
C GLU A 195 11.54 -4.85 -17.01
N CYS A 196 10.22 -4.70 -17.03
CA CYS A 196 9.44 -4.40 -15.84
C CYS A 196 9.43 -5.54 -14.81
N GLN A 197 9.27 -6.80 -15.24
CA GLN A 197 9.20 -7.94 -14.32
C GLN A 197 10.47 -8.13 -13.48
N PRO A 198 11.68 -8.11 -14.08
CA PRO A 198 12.92 -8.23 -13.31
C PRO A 198 13.11 -7.12 -12.28
N ILE A 199 12.75 -5.88 -12.61
CA ILE A 199 12.90 -4.74 -11.68
C ILE A 199 12.01 -4.91 -10.47
N ILE A 200 10.73 -5.25 -10.65
CA ILE A 200 9.81 -5.49 -9.52
C ILE A 200 10.31 -6.65 -8.65
N ARG A 201 10.78 -7.75 -9.25
CA ARG A 201 11.36 -8.87 -8.50
C ARG A 201 12.59 -8.42 -7.70
N LYS A 202 13.48 -7.65 -8.30
CA LYS A 202 14.68 -7.12 -7.62
C LYS A 202 14.28 -6.21 -6.44
N CYS A 203 13.29 -5.34 -6.61
CA CYS A 203 12.78 -4.53 -5.51
C CYS A 203 12.23 -5.39 -4.36
N MET A 204 11.46 -6.44 -4.67
CA MET A 204 10.97 -7.38 -3.66
C MET A 204 12.12 -8.10 -2.94
N MET A 205 13.09 -8.60 -3.69
CA MET A 205 14.28 -9.27 -3.12
C MET A 205 15.08 -8.32 -2.23
N LEU A 206 15.27 -7.06 -2.64
CA LEU A 206 15.97 -6.06 -1.84
C LEU A 206 15.22 -5.74 -0.55
N ALA A 207 13.90 -5.53 -0.62
CA ALA A 207 13.08 -5.27 0.55
C ALA A 207 13.20 -6.41 1.56
N THR A 208 13.07 -7.66 1.10
CA THR A 208 13.20 -8.85 1.95
C THR A 208 14.63 -9.03 2.48
N TYR A 209 15.66 -8.92 1.62
CA TYR A 209 17.05 -9.20 2.01
C TYR A 209 17.59 -8.19 3.01
N TYR A 210 17.29 -6.90 2.82
CA TYR A 210 17.73 -5.84 3.73
C TYR A 210 16.77 -5.58 4.89
N ASP A 211 15.65 -6.30 4.93
CA ASP A 211 14.63 -6.13 5.96
C ASP A 211 14.13 -4.68 6.03
N THR A 212 13.86 -4.09 4.86
CA THR A 212 13.52 -2.68 4.66
C THR A 212 12.11 -2.51 4.12
N SER A 213 11.47 -1.40 4.44
CA SER A 213 10.22 -0.96 3.79
C SER A 213 10.58 -0.15 2.55
N LEU A 214 10.10 -0.54 1.37
CA LEU A 214 10.39 0.14 0.11
C LEU A 214 9.15 0.85 -0.41
N TRP A 215 9.20 2.17 -0.44
CA TRP A 215 8.19 3.04 -1.02
C TRP A 215 8.59 3.52 -2.40
N ALA A 216 7.68 3.48 -3.37
CA ALA A 216 7.97 4.00 -4.70
C ALA A 216 6.80 4.82 -5.24
N VAL A 217 7.12 5.88 -5.99
CA VAL A 217 6.14 6.70 -6.68
C VAL A 217 5.88 6.12 -8.07
N LEU A 218 4.59 5.94 -8.39
CA LEU A 218 4.12 5.58 -9.72
C LEU A 218 3.00 6.53 -10.16
N HIS A 219 3.07 6.97 -11.41
CA HIS A 219 2.02 7.77 -12.00
C HIS A 219 0.78 6.93 -12.33
N GLU A 220 -0.39 7.55 -12.19
CA GLU A 220 -1.64 7.02 -12.72
C GLU A 220 -1.87 7.51 -14.15
N ASN A 221 -2.58 6.70 -14.93
CA ASN A 221 -2.99 7.11 -16.26
C ASN A 221 -3.98 8.29 -16.14
N PRO A 222 -3.77 9.40 -16.89
CA PRO A 222 -4.66 10.55 -16.83
C PRO A 222 -6.13 10.27 -17.14
N MET A 223 -6.40 9.24 -17.96
CA MET A 223 -7.75 8.94 -18.47
C MET A 223 -8.49 7.87 -17.66
N VAL A 224 -7.78 7.03 -16.90
CA VAL A 224 -8.35 5.93 -16.13
C VAL A 224 -7.62 5.82 -14.80
N ASP A 225 -8.33 5.46 -13.74
CA ASP A 225 -7.77 5.31 -12.39
C ASP A 225 -6.99 3.98 -12.26
N LYS A 226 -5.89 3.90 -13.02
CA LYS A 226 -4.97 2.76 -13.04
C LYS A 226 -3.53 3.26 -13.14
N LEU A 227 -2.61 2.51 -12.57
CA LEU A 227 -1.18 2.75 -12.72
C LEU A 227 -0.77 2.66 -14.19
N VAL A 228 0.19 3.50 -14.59
CA VAL A 228 0.64 3.62 -15.98
C VAL A 228 1.39 2.36 -16.43
N GLY A 229 1.06 1.89 -17.61
CA GLY A 229 1.80 0.90 -18.39
C GLY A 229 1.82 -0.51 -17.81
N THR A 230 2.67 -1.33 -18.41
CA THR A 230 2.94 -2.72 -17.99
C THR A 230 3.58 -2.75 -16.61
N LEU A 231 4.51 -1.84 -16.32
CA LEU A 231 5.11 -1.71 -14.99
C LEU A 231 4.04 -1.52 -13.91
N GLY A 232 3.09 -0.59 -14.13
CA GLY A 232 1.99 -0.35 -13.20
C GLY A 232 1.12 -1.59 -12.98
N SER A 233 0.79 -2.31 -14.05
CA SER A 233 -0.03 -3.52 -13.99
C SER A 233 0.64 -4.67 -13.22
N ILE A 234 1.96 -4.83 -13.37
CA ILE A 234 2.74 -5.83 -12.64
C ILE A 234 2.85 -5.42 -11.18
N THR A 235 3.18 -4.16 -10.91
CA THR A 235 3.33 -3.59 -9.59
C THR A 235 2.05 -3.77 -8.77
N GLN A 236 0.89 -3.40 -9.32
CA GLN A 236 -0.40 -3.53 -8.63
C GLN A 236 -0.68 -4.94 -8.12
N ARG A 237 -0.18 -5.98 -8.79
CA ARG A 237 -0.37 -7.39 -8.39
C ARG A 237 0.61 -7.84 -7.30
N LYS A 238 1.80 -7.22 -7.23
CA LYS A 238 2.92 -7.72 -6.42
C LYS A 238 3.12 -6.98 -5.10
N VAL A 239 2.80 -5.69 -5.06
CA VAL A 239 3.05 -4.84 -3.88
C VAL A 239 2.07 -5.11 -2.74
N SER A 240 2.48 -4.77 -1.52
CA SER A 240 1.65 -4.93 -0.32
C SER A 240 0.55 -3.87 -0.27
N GLU A 241 0.90 -2.61 -0.49
CA GLU A 241 -0.01 -1.50 -0.33
C GLU A 241 0.09 -0.50 -1.48
N ILE A 242 -1.02 0.18 -1.77
CA ILE A 242 -1.09 1.28 -2.73
C ILE A 242 -1.89 2.42 -2.10
N PHE A 243 -1.25 3.56 -1.95
CA PHE A 243 -1.87 4.81 -1.53
C PHE A 243 -1.98 5.75 -2.73
N SER A 244 -3.17 6.21 -3.07
CA SER A 244 -3.35 7.23 -4.09
C SER A 244 -3.55 8.60 -3.47
N VAL A 245 -2.96 9.60 -4.12
CA VAL A 245 -3.11 11.00 -3.76
C VAL A 245 -3.96 11.69 -4.81
N ILE A 246 -5.07 12.29 -4.36
CA ILE A 246 -6.06 12.94 -5.19
C ILE A 246 -6.09 14.42 -4.81
N LYS A 247 -5.82 15.30 -5.78
CA LYS A 247 -6.01 16.73 -5.60
C LYS A 247 -7.48 17.06 -5.76
N VAL A 248 -8.07 17.67 -4.75
CA VAL A 248 -9.46 18.13 -4.76
C VAL A 248 -9.48 19.65 -4.82
N LYS A 249 -10.26 20.19 -5.73
CA LYS A 249 -10.58 21.61 -5.79
C LYS A 249 -12.06 21.77 -5.52
N GLN A 250 -12.42 22.55 -4.51
CA GLN A 250 -13.82 22.74 -4.11
C GLN A 250 -14.69 23.26 -5.27
N ALA A 251 -14.11 24.17 -6.10
CA ALA A 251 -14.81 24.71 -7.26
C ALA A 251 -15.18 23.67 -8.33
N ASP A 252 -14.48 22.53 -8.39
CA ASP A 252 -14.73 21.45 -9.35
C ASP A 252 -15.80 20.47 -8.84
N LEU A 253 -16.22 20.60 -7.57
CA LEU A 253 -17.22 19.76 -6.94
C LEU A 253 -18.64 20.31 -7.16
N LYS A 254 -19.63 19.43 -7.16
CA LYS A 254 -21.03 19.86 -7.15
C LYS A 254 -21.36 20.59 -5.83
N PRO A 255 -22.33 21.50 -5.84
CA PRO A 255 -22.66 22.28 -4.64
C PRO A 255 -22.95 21.44 -3.38
N ASN A 256 -23.54 20.26 -3.56
CA ASN A 256 -23.82 19.32 -2.47
C ASN A 256 -22.63 18.45 -2.05
N GLU A 257 -21.52 18.54 -2.75
CA GLU A 257 -20.28 17.82 -2.48
C GLU A 257 -19.21 18.77 -1.91
N GLN A 258 -19.46 20.09 -2.00
CA GLN A 258 -18.55 21.10 -1.45
C GLN A 258 -18.62 21.10 0.08
N ARG A 259 -17.47 21.28 0.68
CA ARG A 259 -17.27 21.31 2.13
C ARG A 259 -16.64 22.65 2.52
N PRO A 260 -17.46 23.67 2.83
CA PRO A 260 -16.97 25.02 3.12
C PRO A 260 -15.97 25.11 4.27
N GLU A 261 -15.98 24.11 5.17
CA GLU A 261 -15.03 23.97 6.28
C GLU A 261 -13.62 23.54 5.83
N LEU A 262 -13.48 23.00 4.61
CA LEU A 262 -12.18 22.61 4.05
C LEU A 262 -11.58 23.71 3.17
N PRO A 263 -10.26 23.71 2.97
CA PRO A 263 -9.60 24.63 2.04
C PRO A 263 -10.11 24.48 0.61
N ASP A 264 -10.01 25.56 -0.19
CA ASP A 264 -10.37 25.54 -1.61
C ASP A 264 -9.66 24.45 -2.41
N ILE A 265 -8.41 24.17 -2.02
CA ILE A 265 -7.59 23.09 -2.59
C ILE A 265 -7.01 22.28 -1.45
N TYR A 266 -7.30 20.99 -1.48
CA TYR A 266 -6.71 20.03 -0.57
C TYR A 266 -6.38 18.73 -1.29
N PHE A 267 -5.68 17.85 -0.60
CA PHE A 267 -5.24 16.56 -1.12
C PHE A 267 -5.80 15.47 -0.22
N ARG A 268 -6.40 14.47 -0.84
CA ARG A 268 -6.90 13.28 -0.16
C ARG A 268 -5.95 12.13 -0.42
N VAL A 269 -5.56 11.43 0.63
CA VAL A 269 -4.82 10.19 0.55
C VAL A 269 -5.77 9.05 0.82
N LYS A 270 -5.82 8.11 -0.11
CA LYS A 270 -6.69 6.92 -0.03
C LYS A 270 -5.84 5.66 -0.20
N GLN A 271 -6.04 4.69 0.68
CA GLN A 271 -5.46 3.37 0.51
C GLN A 271 -6.33 2.52 -0.45
N ASN A 272 -5.82 2.29 -1.65
CA ASN A 272 -6.54 1.53 -2.69
C ASN A 272 -6.26 0.03 -2.63
N LYS A 273 -5.20 -0.37 -1.92
CA LYS A 273 -4.83 -1.76 -1.69
C LYS A 273 -4.12 -1.88 -0.35
N ALA A 274 -4.50 -2.88 0.41
CA ALA A 274 -3.80 -3.35 1.60
C ALA A 274 -3.75 -4.89 1.61
N ARG A 275 -2.67 -5.47 2.11
CA ARG A 275 -2.64 -6.88 2.51
C ARG A 275 -3.08 -7.06 3.96
N GLY A 276 -2.94 -6.02 4.77
CA GLY A 276 -3.32 -5.96 6.18
C GLY A 276 -4.68 -5.30 6.40
N LYS A 277 -4.76 -4.48 7.44
CA LYS A 277 -5.94 -3.68 7.74
C LYS A 277 -5.95 -2.41 6.88
N ASP A 278 -7.14 -1.96 6.55
CA ASP A 278 -7.32 -0.71 5.84
C ASP A 278 -7.06 0.48 6.77
N VAL A 279 -6.25 1.41 6.30
CA VAL A 279 -5.98 2.69 6.95
C VAL A 279 -7.02 3.69 6.49
N ALA A 280 -7.57 4.46 7.43
CA ALA A 280 -8.52 5.52 7.10
C ALA A 280 -7.90 6.57 6.18
N ASP A 281 -8.69 7.09 5.24
CA ASP A 281 -8.29 8.20 4.40
C ASP A 281 -7.89 9.40 5.26
N TRP A 282 -7.00 10.24 4.74
CA TRP A 282 -6.70 11.52 5.38
C TRP A 282 -6.53 12.63 4.37
N LEU A 283 -6.64 13.86 4.87
CA LEU A 283 -6.53 15.06 4.08
C LEU A 283 -5.29 15.85 4.48
N PHE A 284 -4.70 16.52 3.51
CA PHE A 284 -3.68 17.52 3.76
C PHE A 284 -3.79 18.69 2.79
N GLN A 285 -3.24 19.82 3.17
CA GLN A 285 -3.07 21.00 2.35
C GLN A 285 -1.62 21.45 2.38
N TYR A 286 -1.21 22.22 1.39
CA TYR A 286 0.08 22.91 1.46
C TYR A 286 -0.09 24.27 2.14
N VAL A 287 0.71 24.51 3.15
CA VAL A 287 0.80 25.79 3.86
C VAL A 287 2.18 26.36 3.65
N THR A 288 2.28 27.61 3.23
CA THR A 288 3.57 28.30 3.08
C THR A 288 4.18 28.51 4.46
N ASN A 289 5.37 27.95 4.67
CA ASN A 289 6.10 28.13 5.92
C ASN A 289 6.96 29.41 5.91
N ALA A 290 7.66 29.68 7.03
CA ALA A 290 8.54 30.84 7.18
C ALA A 290 9.70 30.89 6.17
N GLY A 291 10.06 29.76 5.57
CA GLY A 291 11.08 29.64 4.52
C GLY A 291 10.56 29.87 3.10
N GLY A 292 9.26 30.14 2.92
CA GLY A 292 8.64 30.46 1.63
C GLY A 292 8.26 29.24 0.78
N TRP A 293 8.42 28.02 1.26
CA TRP A 293 7.97 26.80 0.56
C TRP A 293 6.70 26.21 1.18
N GLY A 294 5.92 25.53 0.34
CA GLY A 294 4.72 24.83 0.81
C GLY A 294 5.07 23.56 1.57
N GLU A 295 4.58 23.44 2.78
CA GLU A 295 4.63 22.23 3.59
C GLU A 295 3.28 21.52 3.58
N PRO A 296 3.20 20.20 3.38
CA PRO A 296 1.97 19.46 3.62
C PRO A 296 1.64 19.50 5.11
N LYS A 297 0.42 19.92 5.42
CA LYS A 297 -0.13 19.94 6.77
C LYS A 297 -1.42 19.14 6.78
N GLU A 298 -1.51 18.21 7.72
CA GLU A 298 -2.73 17.41 7.89
C GLU A 298 -3.91 18.32 8.23
N ILE A 299 -5.06 18.03 7.63
CA ILE A 299 -6.33 18.68 7.94
C ILE A 299 -7.03 17.75 8.91
N ASP A 300 -7.42 18.30 10.07
CA ASP A 300 -8.27 17.59 11.02
C ASP A 300 -9.68 17.44 10.43
N ASP A 301 -9.99 16.26 9.98
CA ASP A 301 -11.28 15.89 9.42
C ASP A 301 -11.97 14.88 10.33
N SER A 302 -12.08 15.23 11.59
CA SER A 302 -12.73 14.42 12.63
C SER A 302 -14.23 14.22 12.38
N GLY A 303 -14.58 13.55 11.28
CA GLY A 303 -15.96 13.24 10.96
C GLY A 303 -16.24 12.87 9.51
N ALA A 304 -15.24 12.84 8.65
CA ALA A 304 -15.47 12.54 7.26
C ALA A 304 -14.80 11.22 6.84
N ASN A 305 -15.56 10.16 6.89
CA ASN A 305 -15.42 9.10 5.89
C ASN A 305 -15.72 9.72 4.54
N ILE A 306 -14.72 10.29 3.86
CA ILE A 306 -14.87 10.88 2.53
C ILE A 306 -15.01 9.74 1.54
N ILE A 307 -16.22 9.30 1.37
CA ILE A 307 -16.58 8.43 0.25
C ILE A 307 -16.52 9.31 -1.00
N ASP A 308 -15.69 8.92 -1.97
CA ASP A 308 -15.61 9.59 -3.27
C ASP A 308 -17.02 9.80 -3.83
N SER A 309 -17.29 10.95 -4.43
CA SER A 309 -18.62 11.28 -4.99
C SER A 309 -19.09 10.23 -6.00
N LYS A 310 -18.17 9.63 -6.77
CA LYS A 310 -18.46 8.50 -7.66
C LYS A 310 -18.78 7.23 -6.88
N GLU A 311 -18.04 6.96 -5.83
CA GLU A 311 -18.28 5.84 -4.93
C GLU A 311 -19.61 6.04 -4.18
N MET A 312 -19.89 7.25 -3.69
CA MET A 312 -21.17 7.57 -3.08
C MET A 312 -22.34 7.46 -4.06
N ALA A 313 -22.19 7.94 -5.28
CA ALA A 313 -23.20 7.77 -6.32
C ALA A 313 -23.43 6.28 -6.64
N PHE A 314 -22.35 5.49 -6.64
CA PHE A 314 -22.41 4.06 -6.89
C PHE A 314 -23.05 3.29 -5.71
N ILE A 315 -22.77 3.70 -4.48
CA ILE A 315 -23.40 3.16 -3.26
C ILE A 315 -24.91 3.48 -3.27
N LYS A 316 -25.28 4.72 -3.58
CA LYS A 316 -26.68 5.11 -3.71
C LYS A 316 -27.38 4.35 -4.81
N GLU A 317 -26.75 4.20 -5.99
CA GLU A 317 -27.31 3.40 -7.08
C GLU A 317 -27.52 1.94 -6.64
N ALA A 318 -26.57 1.35 -5.91
CA ALA A 318 -26.69 0.00 -5.38
C ALA A 318 -27.87 -0.12 -4.40
N ASP A 319 -28.01 0.83 -3.48
CA ASP A 319 -29.11 0.85 -2.52
C ASP A 319 -30.48 1.00 -3.23
N GLU A 320 -30.63 1.99 -4.11
CA GLU A 320 -31.87 2.25 -4.84
C GLU A 320 -32.33 1.04 -5.66
N ARG A 321 -31.38 0.41 -6.39
CA ARG A 321 -31.70 -0.74 -7.22
C ARG A 321 -32.02 -1.99 -6.41
N LEU A 322 -31.27 -2.25 -5.34
CA LEU A 322 -31.49 -3.41 -4.49
C LEU A 322 -32.70 -3.24 -3.58
N LYS A 323 -33.04 -2.00 -3.17
CA LYS A 323 -34.28 -1.70 -2.46
C LYS A 323 -35.52 -2.09 -3.27
N ALA A 324 -35.47 -1.92 -4.58
CA ALA A 324 -36.57 -2.27 -5.48
C ALA A 324 -36.66 -3.79 -5.80
N PHE A 325 -35.73 -4.61 -5.33
CA PHE A 325 -35.79 -6.06 -5.44
C PHE A 325 -36.88 -6.63 -4.52
N ASN A 326 -37.61 -7.64 -5.01
CA ASN A 326 -38.66 -8.28 -4.20
C ASN A 326 -38.06 -9.24 -3.16
N TRP A 327 -37.65 -8.69 -2.02
CA TRP A 327 -37.04 -9.43 -0.94
C TRP A 327 -38.03 -10.34 -0.22
N THR A 328 -37.64 -11.59 0.03
CA THR A 328 -38.39 -12.55 0.83
C THR A 328 -37.69 -12.77 2.18
N THR A 329 -38.39 -13.31 3.16
CA THR A 329 -37.79 -13.72 4.44
C THR A 329 -36.72 -14.78 4.31
N ALA A 330 -36.72 -15.55 3.21
CA ALA A 330 -35.72 -16.57 2.91
C ALA A 330 -34.41 -15.96 2.35
N GLY A 331 -34.39 -14.66 2.01
CA GLY A 331 -33.27 -13.99 1.35
C GLY A 331 -33.11 -14.37 -0.12
N ALA A 332 -32.13 -13.76 -0.77
CA ALA A 332 -31.80 -13.97 -2.20
C ALA A 332 -30.40 -14.55 -2.38
N THR A 333 -30.20 -15.36 -3.42
CA THR A 333 -28.87 -15.79 -3.84
C THR A 333 -28.18 -14.70 -4.65
N TYR A 334 -26.85 -14.77 -4.76
CA TYR A 334 -26.08 -13.88 -5.65
C TYR A 334 -26.61 -13.93 -7.08
N THR A 335 -26.90 -15.11 -7.59
CA THR A 335 -27.41 -15.31 -8.97
C THR A 335 -28.79 -14.67 -9.19
N GLU A 336 -29.64 -14.68 -8.19
CA GLU A 336 -30.97 -14.02 -8.25
C GLU A 336 -30.82 -12.51 -8.28
N LEU A 337 -29.96 -11.93 -7.45
CA LEU A 337 -29.65 -10.51 -7.45
C LEU A 337 -28.99 -10.06 -8.76
N GLU A 338 -28.01 -10.81 -9.22
CA GLU A 338 -27.33 -10.53 -10.48
C GLU A 338 -28.32 -10.58 -11.66
N ARG A 339 -29.16 -11.59 -11.75
CA ARG A 339 -30.20 -11.71 -12.79
C ARG A 339 -31.19 -10.54 -12.75
N TYR A 340 -31.54 -10.10 -11.56
CA TYR A 340 -32.43 -8.95 -11.40
C TYR A 340 -31.77 -7.67 -11.91
N LEU A 341 -30.53 -7.38 -11.49
CA LEU A 341 -29.81 -6.18 -11.87
C LEU A 341 -29.47 -6.15 -13.36
N ARG A 342 -29.18 -7.29 -13.97
CA ARG A 342 -28.90 -7.42 -15.42
C ARG A 342 -30.05 -6.97 -16.32
N LYS A 343 -31.24 -6.81 -15.80
CA LYS A 343 -32.37 -6.23 -16.56
C LYS A 343 -32.16 -4.75 -16.88
N SER A 344 -31.29 -4.06 -16.14
CA SER A 344 -31.08 -2.62 -16.22
C SER A 344 -29.64 -2.17 -16.36
N VAL A 345 -28.67 -3.07 -16.10
CA VAL A 345 -27.24 -2.78 -16.21
C VAL A 345 -26.48 -3.96 -16.83
N SER A 346 -25.22 -3.74 -17.28
CA SER A 346 -24.36 -4.82 -17.78
C SER A 346 -24.03 -5.83 -16.66
N GLY A 347 -23.69 -7.06 -17.05
CA GLY A 347 -23.37 -8.11 -16.09
C GLY A 347 -22.20 -7.76 -15.16
N ARG A 348 -21.16 -7.09 -15.68
CA ARG A 348 -20.03 -6.61 -14.85
C ARG A 348 -20.52 -5.60 -13.83
N ARG A 349 -21.30 -4.61 -14.25
CA ARG A 349 -21.84 -3.57 -13.35
C ARG A 349 -22.80 -4.16 -12.32
N ALA A 350 -23.58 -5.19 -12.67
CA ALA A 350 -24.44 -5.89 -11.71
C ALA A 350 -23.62 -6.55 -10.59
N GLY A 351 -22.51 -7.21 -10.93
CA GLY A 351 -21.58 -7.77 -9.95
C GLY A 351 -20.97 -6.71 -9.05
N ASP A 352 -20.49 -5.62 -9.64
CA ASP A 352 -19.89 -4.51 -8.87
C ASP A 352 -20.89 -3.88 -7.89
N LEU A 353 -22.17 -3.70 -8.29
CA LEU A 353 -23.24 -3.19 -7.41
C LEU A 353 -23.56 -4.13 -6.25
N ILE A 354 -23.55 -5.44 -6.45
CA ILE A 354 -23.76 -6.41 -5.38
C ILE A 354 -22.59 -6.40 -4.40
N ASN A 355 -21.36 -6.33 -4.92
CA ASN A 355 -20.15 -6.32 -4.10
C ASN A 355 -20.08 -5.08 -3.22
N ILE A 356 -20.29 -3.89 -3.79
CA ILE A 356 -20.28 -2.65 -3.00
C ILE A 356 -21.42 -2.62 -1.97
N ALA A 357 -22.61 -3.14 -2.33
CA ALA A 357 -23.72 -3.22 -1.40
C ALA A 357 -23.43 -4.16 -0.21
N ALA A 358 -22.73 -5.25 -0.44
CA ALA A 358 -22.30 -6.17 0.63
C ALA A 358 -21.19 -5.55 1.48
N GLU A 359 -20.21 -4.90 0.87
CA GLU A 359 -19.12 -4.19 1.55
C GLU A 359 -19.63 -3.08 2.46
N LYS A 360 -20.59 -2.29 1.99
CA LYS A 360 -21.17 -1.16 2.75
C LYS A 360 -22.37 -1.57 3.65
N GLY A 361 -22.64 -2.86 3.79
CA GLY A 361 -23.68 -3.37 4.67
C GLY A 361 -25.13 -3.08 4.23
N ILE A 362 -25.34 -2.62 2.98
CA ILE A 362 -26.67 -2.44 2.37
C ILE A 362 -27.38 -3.79 2.27
N ILE A 363 -26.61 -4.83 1.97
CA ILE A 363 -27.05 -6.22 2.06
C ILE A 363 -26.08 -6.98 2.96
N TYR A 364 -26.55 -7.97 3.67
CA TYR A 364 -25.69 -8.86 4.45
C TYR A 364 -25.95 -10.30 4.10
N LYS A 365 -24.95 -11.13 4.27
CA LYS A 365 -25.01 -12.57 3.97
C LYS A 365 -25.29 -13.35 5.24
N SER A 366 -26.38 -14.12 5.26
CA SER A 366 -26.70 -15.01 6.37
C SER A 366 -25.88 -16.30 6.33
N ASP A 367 -25.91 -17.09 7.43
CA ASP A 367 -25.23 -18.39 7.55
C ASP A 367 -25.65 -19.40 6.45
N LYS A 368 -26.87 -19.24 5.91
CA LYS A 368 -27.37 -20.04 4.79
C LYS A 368 -26.88 -19.56 3.42
N LYS A 369 -25.86 -18.70 3.38
CA LYS A 369 -25.29 -18.09 2.15
C LYS A 369 -26.32 -17.30 1.30
N LYS A 370 -27.39 -16.80 1.92
CA LYS A 370 -28.38 -15.93 1.31
C LYS A 370 -28.15 -14.49 1.70
N TYR A 371 -28.40 -13.56 0.78
CA TYR A 371 -28.33 -12.12 1.03
C TYR A 371 -29.69 -11.61 1.50
N HIS A 372 -29.64 -10.65 2.41
CA HIS A 372 -30.82 -9.94 2.94
C HIS A 372 -30.56 -8.45 2.83
N TYR A 373 -31.59 -7.69 2.52
CA TYR A 373 -31.51 -6.24 2.42
C TYR A 373 -31.59 -5.60 3.81
N ASN A 374 -30.68 -4.69 4.07
CA ASN A 374 -30.60 -3.94 5.32
C ASN A 374 -30.84 -2.43 5.11
N GLY A 375 -30.72 -1.98 3.86
CA GLY A 375 -30.77 -0.58 3.48
C GLY A 375 -29.47 0.16 3.79
N LEU A 376 -29.28 1.28 3.13
CA LEU A 376 -28.21 2.21 3.46
C LEU A 376 -28.58 2.85 4.81
N LYS A 377 -27.99 2.37 5.89
CA LYS A 377 -28.01 3.09 7.17
C LYS A 377 -27.15 4.32 6.99
N GLU A 378 -27.49 5.43 7.67
CA GLU A 378 -26.54 6.53 7.80
C GLU A 378 -25.22 5.91 8.19
N LEU A 379 -24.18 6.16 7.37
CA LEU A 379 -22.85 5.59 7.61
C LEU A 379 -22.50 5.91 9.05
N PRO A 380 -22.12 4.93 9.88
CA PRO A 380 -21.86 5.17 11.28
C PRO A 380 -20.85 6.31 11.39
N LYS A 381 -21.21 7.37 12.08
CA LYS A 381 -20.23 8.28 12.68
C LYS A 381 -19.34 7.37 13.50
N ASP A 382 -18.08 7.36 13.17
CA ASP A 382 -17.08 6.44 13.71
C ASP A 382 -17.19 6.37 15.24
N ASN A 383 -17.87 5.34 15.74
CA ASN A 383 -17.84 4.98 17.14
C ASN A 383 -16.68 4.01 17.32
N THR A 384 -15.47 4.54 17.35
CA THR A 384 -14.35 3.88 18.00
C THR A 384 -14.50 3.94 19.52
N GLN A 385 -15.67 3.60 20.03
CA GLN A 385 -15.86 3.30 21.44
C GLN A 385 -16.58 1.96 21.55
N ASP A 386 -15.90 1.06 22.28
CA ASP A 386 -16.41 -0.18 22.83
C ASP A 386 -16.53 -1.39 21.87
N LEU A 387 -15.40 -1.95 21.50
CA LEU A 387 -15.26 -3.40 21.54
C LEU A 387 -14.78 -3.75 22.96
N PRO A 388 -15.53 -4.52 23.74
CA PRO A 388 -15.02 -5.04 25.00
C PRO A 388 -13.91 -6.02 24.69
N PHE A 389 -12.66 -5.61 24.91
CA PHE A 389 -11.58 -6.55 25.13
C PHE A 389 -11.93 -7.23 26.46
N ASP A 390 -12.29 -8.49 26.39
CA ASP A 390 -12.28 -9.37 27.55
C ASP A 390 -10.89 -9.28 28.17
N LYS A 391 -10.83 -8.70 29.37
CA LYS A 391 -9.65 -8.76 30.21
C LYS A 391 -9.43 -10.23 30.52
N PRO A 392 -8.25 -10.79 30.29
CA PRO A 392 -7.93 -12.09 30.83
C PRO A 392 -8.04 -11.98 32.37
N SER A 393 -8.94 -12.79 32.93
CA SER A 393 -9.05 -12.99 34.36
C SER A 393 -7.69 -13.37 34.92
N GLY A 394 -7.19 -12.55 35.82
CA GLY A 394 -5.97 -12.80 36.54
C GLY A 394 -6.06 -14.09 37.34
N GLU A 395 -5.14 -14.98 37.10
CA GLU A 395 -4.59 -15.88 38.13
C GLU A 395 -3.07 -15.79 37.96
N GLU A 396 -2.45 -15.17 38.94
CA GLU A 396 -1.01 -15.26 39.14
C GLU A 396 -0.66 -16.69 39.48
N PRO A 397 0.33 -17.33 38.82
CA PRO A 397 1.00 -18.47 39.38
C PRO A 397 2.14 -17.96 40.27
N ASN A 398 2.00 -18.22 41.56
CA ASN A 398 3.13 -18.28 42.48
C ASN A 398 4.17 -19.28 41.97
N PHE A 399 5.35 -18.76 41.60
CA PHE A 399 6.67 -19.40 41.93
C PHE A 399 7.77 -18.37 41.73
#